data_2eb4ed1d614d8879bbea445615af79b5
#
_entry.id   2eb4ed1d614d8879bbea445615af79b5
#
_cell.length_a   1.000
_cell.length_b   1.000
_cell.length_c   1.000
_cell.angle_alpha   90.00
_cell.angle_beta   90.00
_cell.angle_gamma   90.00
#
_symmetry.space_group_name_H-M   'P 1'
#
loop_
_entity.id
_entity.type
_entity.pdbx_description
1 polymer ?
#
loop_
_entity_poly.entity_id
_entity_poly.type
_entity_poly.pdbx_seq_one_letter_code
_entity_poly.pdbx_strand_id
1 'polypeptide(L)'
;MLEVQQKFLSLYGALIVAEQLTYERIHGRVGSTDELIQLLLNDPWFTWLCPMLDLLLRIDLLLDDDAFDISHENVKHLVAEVRSLTRPSIEGDGFERAYYEALNRAPDVVLAHFRVTRVLLAEAA
;
A
#
# COMPACT_ATOMS: atom_id res chain seq x y z
N MET A 1 -2.93 11.26 11.46
CA MET A 1 -2.92 9.80 11.17
C MET A 1 -4.01 9.36 10.22
N LEU A 2 -5.21 9.90 10.35
CA LEU A 2 -6.32 9.56 9.45
C LEU A 2 -6.03 9.88 7.97
N GLU A 3 -5.42 11.02 7.68
CA GLU A 3 -5.01 11.37 6.32
C GLU A 3 -3.98 10.40 5.75
N VAL A 4 -3.01 9.99 6.57
CA VAL A 4 -2.01 8.99 6.17
C VAL A 4 -2.70 7.68 5.81
N GLN A 5 -3.64 7.24 6.64
CA GLN A 5 -4.41 6.03 6.37
C GLN A 5 -5.16 6.12 5.05
N GLN A 6 -5.87 7.23 4.81
CA GLN A 6 -6.67 7.41 3.59
C GLN A 6 -5.80 7.42 2.34
N LYS A 7 -4.69 8.13 2.37
CA LYS A 7 -3.80 8.23 1.21
C LYS A 7 -3.05 6.91 0.96
N PHE A 8 -2.66 6.23 2.03
CA PHE A 8 -2.00 4.94 1.92
C PHE A 8 -2.96 3.86 1.39
N LEU A 9 -4.22 3.89 1.85
CA LEU A 9 -5.26 3.00 1.33
C LEU A 9 -5.52 3.25 -0.15
N SER A 10 -5.54 4.51 -0.58
CA SER A 10 -5.70 4.87 -1.99
C SER A 10 -4.53 4.35 -2.83
N LEU A 11 -3.30 4.43 -2.31
CA LEU A 11 -2.12 3.89 -2.97
C LEU A 11 -2.23 2.36 -3.12
N TYR A 12 -2.64 1.69 -2.05
CA TYR A 12 -2.84 0.23 -2.08
C TYR A 12 -3.87 -0.15 -3.16
N GLY A 13 -5.00 0.56 -3.21
CA GLY A 13 -6.02 0.34 -4.23
C GLY A 13 -5.51 0.56 -5.65
N ALA A 14 -4.72 1.61 -5.87
CA ALA A 14 -4.12 1.88 -7.18
C ALA A 14 -3.15 0.76 -7.59
N LEU A 15 -2.37 0.25 -6.65
CA LEU A 15 -1.46 -0.87 -6.90
C LEU A 15 -2.21 -2.14 -7.26
N ILE A 16 -3.31 -2.45 -6.56
CA ILE A 16 -4.14 -3.60 -6.88
C ILE A 16 -4.67 -3.51 -8.31
N VAL A 17 -5.22 -2.36 -8.69
CA VAL A 17 -5.75 -2.14 -10.04
C VAL A 17 -4.65 -2.31 -11.09
N ALA A 18 -3.49 -1.72 -10.86
CA ALA A 18 -2.36 -1.82 -11.79
C ALA A 18 -1.90 -3.27 -11.96
N GLU A 19 -1.76 -4.00 -10.87
CA GLU A 19 -1.34 -5.40 -10.91
C GLU A 19 -2.41 -6.29 -11.54
N GLN A 20 -3.69 -6.02 -11.28
CA GLN A 20 -4.79 -6.76 -11.88
C GLN A 20 -4.81 -6.59 -13.40
N LEU A 21 -4.64 -5.38 -13.90
CA LEU A 21 -4.61 -5.13 -15.35
C LEU A 21 -3.47 -5.90 -16.03
N THR A 22 -2.29 -5.91 -15.43
CA THR A 22 -1.15 -6.63 -15.97
C THR A 22 -1.37 -8.15 -15.91
N TYR A 23 -1.91 -8.62 -14.79
CA TYR A 23 -2.25 -10.04 -14.61
C TYR A 23 -3.26 -10.51 -15.67
N GLU A 24 -4.30 -9.73 -15.91
CA GLU A 24 -5.35 -10.07 -16.87
C GLU A 24 -4.85 -10.13 -18.31
N ARG A 25 -3.83 -9.36 -18.65
CA ARG A 25 -3.21 -9.41 -19.97
C ARG A 25 -2.52 -10.74 -20.24
N ILE A 26 -2.03 -11.39 -19.20
CA ILE A 26 -1.25 -12.62 -19.30
C ILE A 26 -2.12 -13.86 -19.02
N HIS A 27 -2.98 -13.79 -18.01
CA HIS A 27 -3.74 -14.94 -17.50
C HIS A 27 -5.22 -14.91 -17.81
N GLY A 28 -5.71 -13.83 -18.45
CA GLY A 28 -7.13 -13.65 -18.70
C GLY A 28 -7.85 -12.96 -17.58
N ARG A 29 -9.12 -12.65 -17.83
CA ARG A 29 -9.93 -11.78 -16.97
C ARG A 29 -10.22 -12.42 -15.60
N VAL A 30 -10.07 -11.63 -14.55
CA VAL A 30 -10.51 -12.00 -13.20
C VAL A 30 -12.04 -11.89 -13.16
N GLY A 31 -12.73 -13.00 -12.85
CA GLY A 31 -14.17 -13.12 -13.04
C GLY A 31 -15.03 -12.53 -11.93
N SER A 32 -14.48 -12.31 -10.73
CA SER A 32 -15.26 -11.84 -9.60
C SER A 32 -14.37 -11.21 -8.52
N THR A 33 -15.00 -10.47 -7.59
CA THR A 33 -14.31 -9.92 -6.42
C THR A 33 -13.73 -11.03 -5.54
N ASP A 34 -14.48 -12.13 -5.37
CA ASP A 34 -14.00 -13.27 -4.58
C ASP A 34 -12.74 -13.89 -5.18
N GLU A 35 -12.69 -14.02 -6.49
CA GLU A 35 -11.52 -14.53 -7.20
C GLU A 35 -10.32 -13.59 -7.00
N LEU A 36 -10.55 -12.27 -7.09
CA LEU A 36 -9.50 -11.28 -6.85
C LEU A 36 -8.95 -11.39 -5.42
N ILE A 37 -9.82 -11.53 -4.42
CA ILE A 37 -9.40 -11.68 -3.03
C ILE A 37 -8.53 -12.93 -2.86
N GLN A 38 -8.91 -14.05 -3.48
CA GLN A 38 -8.11 -15.28 -3.44
C GLN A 38 -6.72 -15.06 -4.06
N LEU A 39 -6.65 -14.34 -5.17
CA LEU A 39 -5.37 -14.01 -5.80
C LEU A 39 -4.51 -13.12 -4.91
N LEU A 40 -5.10 -12.09 -4.30
CA LEU A 40 -4.40 -11.18 -3.40
C LEU A 40 -3.78 -11.89 -2.20
N LEU A 41 -4.45 -12.93 -1.71
CA LEU A 41 -3.99 -13.65 -0.52
C LEU A 41 -3.03 -14.80 -0.83
N ASN A 42 -3.10 -15.38 -2.03
CA ASN A 42 -2.43 -16.65 -2.30
C ASN A 42 -1.50 -16.66 -3.52
N ASP A 43 -1.71 -15.79 -4.50
CA ASP A 43 -0.94 -15.82 -5.74
C ASP A 43 0.32 -14.97 -5.61
N PRO A 44 1.51 -15.50 -5.94
CA PRO A 44 2.77 -14.75 -5.86
C PRO A 44 2.77 -13.43 -6.65
N TRP A 45 1.96 -13.32 -7.69
CA TRP A 45 1.82 -12.08 -8.45
C TRP A 45 1.34 -10.92 -7.57
N PHE A 46 0.49 -11.20 -6.58
CA PHE A 46 -0.14 -10.20 -5.73
C PHE A 46 0.39 -10.18 -4.30
N THR A 47 0.97 -11.28 -3.81
CA THR A 47 1.33 -11.40 -2.39
C THR A 47 2.45 -10.45 -1.95
N TRP A 48 3.18 -9.87 -2.89
CA TRP A 48 4.17 -8.84 -2.55
C TRP A 48 3.51 -7.60 -1.92
N LEU A 49 2.20 -7.41 -2.13
CA LEU A 49 1.42 -6.33 -1.53
C LEU A 49 1.02 -6.59 -0.07
N CYS A 50 1.20 -7.82 0.43
CA CYS A 50 0.78 -8.19 1.79
C CYS A 50 1.35 -7.29 2.90
N PRO A 51 2.62 -6.83 2.85
CA PRO A 51 3.12 -5.91 3.86
C PRO A 51 2.32 -4.61 3.95
N MET A 52 1.79 -4.11 2.83
CA MET A 52 0.93 -2.92 2.84
C MET A 52 -0.42 -3.20 3.50
N LEU A 53 -1.03 -4.34 3.17
CA LEU A 53 -2.30 -4.74 3.78
C LEU A 53 -2.14 -4.93 5.29
N ASP A 54 -1.09 -5.60 5.71
CA ASP A 54 -0.79 -5.79 7.13
C ASP A 54 -0.68 -4.46 7.87
N LEU A 55 0.05 -3.52 7.31
CA LEU A 55 0.23 -2.20 7.89
C LEU A 55 -1.10 -1.42 7.94
N LEU A 56 -1.89 -1.49 6.87
CA LEU A 56 -3.22 -0.86 6.83
C LEU A 56 -4.14 -1.40 7.93
N LEU A 57 -4.13 -2.72 8.14
CA LEU A 57 -4.93 -3.34 9.19
C LEU A 57 -4.47 -2.90 10.58
N ARG A 58 -3.17 -2.77 10.81
CA ARG A 58 -2.64 -2.29 12.09
C ARG A 58 -3.03 -0.84 12.35
N ILE A 59 -3.00 0.02 11.31
CA ILE A 59 -3.44 1.41 11.44
C ILE A 59 -4.93 1.46 11.76
N ASP A 60 -5.73 0.67 11.07
CA ASP A 60 -7.18 0.61 11.27
C ASP A 60 -7.55 0.21 12.70
N LEU A 61 -6.88 -0.82 13.21
CA LEU A 61 -7.08 -1.26 14.60
C LEU A 61 -6.73 -0.17 15.60
N LEU A 62 -5.66 0.57 15.36
CA LEU A 62 -5.26 1.65 16.25
C LEU A 62 -6.28 2.79 16.26
N LEU A 63 -6.83 3.15 15.10
CA LEU A 63 -7.81 4.23 14.98
C LEU A 63 -9.19 3.85 15.50
N ASP A 64 -9.55 2.58 15.44
CA ASP A 64 -10.85 2.08 15.91
C ASP A 64 -10.89 1.86 17.43
N ASP A 65 -9.74 1.87 18.10
CA ASP A 65 -9.68 1.60 19.52
C ASP A 65 -9.90 2.88 20.34
N ASP A 66 -11.16 3.20 20.62
CA ASP A 66 -11.54 4.36 21.43
C ASP A 66 -11.07 4.26 22.88
N ALA A 67 -10.66 3.09 23.34
CA ALA A 67 -10.20 2.88 24.71
C ALA A 67 -8.72 3.23 24.91
N PHE A 68 -7.98 3.40 23.83
CA PHE A 68 -6.57 3.78 23.88
C PHE A 68 -6.39 5.22 23.41
N ASP A 69 -5.78 6.03 24.25
CA ASP A 69 -5.18 7.27 23.78
C ASP A 69 -4.10 6.89 22.76
N ILE A 70 -4.29 7.32 21.51
CA ILE A 70 -3.30 7.12 20.46
C ILE A 70 -2.04 7.84 20.90
N SER A 71 -1.04 7.10 21.38
CA SER A 71 0.19 7.72 21.81
C SER A 71 0.93 8.32 20.62
N HIS A 72 1.57 9.46 20.85
CA HIS A 72 2.38 10.12 19.83
C HIS A 72 3.47 9.19 19.28
N GLU A 73 4.03 8.33 20.11
CA GLU A 73 5.04 7.35 19.72
C GLU A 73 4.48 6.28 18.77
N ASN A 74 3.27 5.80 19.02
CA ASN A 74 2.63 4.82 18.15
C ASN A 74 2.36 5.42 16.76
N VAL A 75 1.91 6.66 16.71
CA VAL A 75 1.70 7.38 15.44
C VAL A 75 3.03 7.54 14.70
N LYS A 76 4.08 7.99 15.38
CA LYS A 76 5.41 8.13 14.80
C LYS A 76 5.94 6.81 14.22
N HIS A 77 5.74 5.73 14.95
CA HIS A 77 6.19 4.40 14.54
C HIS A 77 5.47 3.94 13.27
N LEU A 78 4.16 4.09 13.23
CA LEU A 78 3.36 3.72 12.05
C LEU A 78 3.69 4.60 10.84
N VAL A 79 3.85 5.90 11.05
CA VAL A 79 4.26 6.83 9.97
C VAL A 79 5.63 6.43 9.41
N ALA A 80 6.57 6.06 10.29
CA ALA A 80 7.89 5.59 9.85
C ALA A 80 7.80 4.31 9.03
N GLU A 81 6.91 3.38 9.39
CA GLU A 81 6.70 2.16 8.62
C GLU A 81 6.08 2.45 7.25
N VAL A 82 5.10 3.35 7.18
CA VAL A 82 4.52 3.78 5.89
C VAL A 82 5.61 4.40 5.00
N ARG A 83 6.43 5.26 5.59
CA ARG A 83 7.54 5.90 4.86
C ARG A 83 8.52 4.87 4.33
N SER A 84 8.83 3.85 5.14
CA SER A 84 9.73 2.79 4.74
C SER A 84 9.19 1.98 3.57
N LEU A 85 7.91 1.60 3.60
CA LEU A 85 7.28 0.83 2.52
C LEU A 85 7.11 1.64 1.23
N THR A 86 7.02 2.96 1.32
CA THR A 86 6.82 3.81 0.14
C THR A 86 8.12 4.34 -0.46
N ARG A 87 9.25 3.70 -0.17
CA ARG A 87 10.54 4.00 -0.78
C ARG A 87 10.83 3.00 -1.90
N PRO A 88 10.62 3.39 -3.16
CA PRO A 88 10.98 2.50 -4.27
C PRO A 88 12.48 2.42 -4.44
N SER A 89 12.99 1.26 -4.88
CA SER A 89 14.40 1.11 -5.18
C SER A 89 14.62 0.11 -6.30
N ILE A 90 15.31 0.54 -7.35
CA ILE A 90 15.68 -0.33 -8.46
C ILE A 90 16.73 -1.36 -8.02
N GLU A 91 17.56 -0.98 -7.07
CA GLU A 91 18.63 -1.85 -6.53
C GLU A 91 18.13 -2.76 -5.41
N GLY A 92 16.94 -2.47 -4.85
CA GLY A 92 16.33 -3.30 -3.84
C GLY A 92 15.82 -4.62 -4.38
N ASP A 93 15.49 -5.52 -3.48
CA ASP A 93 14.83 -6.77 -3.81
C ASP A 93 13.45 -6.82 -3.15
N GLY A 94 12.65 -7.81 -3.52
CA GLY A 94 11.33 -7.98 -2.94
C GLY A 94 10.40 -6.79 -3.17
N PHE A 95 9.85 -6.27 -2.08
CA PHE A 95 8.83 -5.20 -2.12
C PHE A 95 9.32 -3.92 -2.80
N GLU A 96 10.52 -3.47 -2.45
CA GLU A 96 11.06 -2.20 -2.95
C GLU A 96 11.16 -2.18 -4.48
N ARG A 97 11.63 -3.28 -5.05
CA ARG A 97 11.77 -3.41 -6.48
C ARG A 97 10.41 -3.56 -7.19
N ALA A 98 9.52 -4.36 -6.64
CA ALA A 98 8.17 -4.53 -7.20
C ALA A 98 7.42 -3.20 -7.20
N TYR A 99 7.56 -2.43 -6.13
CA TYR A 99 6.97 -1.11 -6.01
C TYR A 99 7.54 -0.15 -7.07
N TYR A 100 8.86 -0.15 -7.23
CA TYR A 100 9.53 0.64 -8.26
C TYR A 100 8.99 0.30 -9.66
N GLU A 101 8.86 -0.97 -9.97
CA GLU A 101 8.34 -1.41 -11.27
C GLU A 101 6.89 -0.98 -11.49
N ALA A 102 6.07 -1.04 -10.45
CA ALA A 102 4.67 -0.60 -10.52
C ALA A 102 4.58 0.90 -10.80
N LEU A 103 5.43 1.71 -10.16
CA LEU A 103 5.52 3.16 -10.42
C LEU A 103 5.85 3.45 -11.89
N ASN A 104 6.72 2.65 -12.49
CA ASN A 104 7.10 2.86 -13.89
C ASN A 104 6.03 2.46 -14.88
N ARG A 105 5.08 1.59 -14.48
CA ARG A 105 4.04 1.10 -15.38
C ARG A 105 2.73 1.85 -15.31
N ALA A 106 2.41 2.45 -14.16
CA ALA A 106 1.08 2.94 -13.88
C ALA A 106 1.08 4.38 -13.38
N PRO A 107 0.63 5.35 -14.21
CA PRO A 107 0.56 6.75 -13.80
C PRO A 107 -0.31 6.98 -12.56
N ASP A 108 -1.38 6.21 -12.38
CA ASP A 108 -2.25 6.33 -11.21
C ASP A 108 -1.52 5.96 -9.92
N VAL A 109 -0.59 5.01 -9.99
CA VAL A 109 0.24 4.65 -8.83
C VAL A 109 1.20 5.79 -8.50
N VAL A 110 1.79 6.42 -9.51
CA VAL A 110 2.67 7.59 -9.30
C VAL A 110 1.93 8.71 -8.58
N LEU A 111 0.72 9.03 -9.04
CA LEU A 111 -0.10 10.08 -8.43
C LEU A 111 -0.45 9.75 -6.97
N ALA A 112 -0.86 8.51 -6.71
CA ALA A 112 -1.19 8.06 -5.37
C ALA A 112 0.04 8.07 -4.46
N HIS A 113 1.19 7.66 -4.96
CA HIS A 113 2.48 7.72 -4.26
C HIS A 113 2.81 9.16 -3.86
N PHE A 114 2.65 10.09 -4.78
CA PHE A 114 2.93 11.50 -4.54
C PHE A 114 2.04 12.05 -3.42
N ARG A 115 0.77 11.67 -3.39
CA ARG A 115 -0.17 12.10 -2.34
C ARG A 115 0.23 11.56 -0.97
N VAL A 116 0.67 10.31 -0.90
CA VAL A 116 1.20 9.74 0.35
C VAL A 116 2.43 10.50 0.82
N THR A 117 3.37 10.76 -0.08
CA THR A 117 4.60 11.49 0.24
C THR A 117 4.30 12.87 0.82
N ARG A 118 3.34 13.59 0.26
CA ARG A 118 2.94 14.91 0.76
C ARG A 118 2.41 14.85 2.19
N VAL A 119 1.55 13.88 2.47
CA VAL A 119 0.98 13.71 3.81
C VAL A 119 2.06 13.32 4.81
N LEU A 120 2.99 12.45 4.42
CA LEU A 120 4.12 12.05 5.28
C LEU A 120 5.03 13.24 5.61
N LEU A 121 5.27 14.12 4.66
CA LEU A 121 6.05 15.34 4.91
C LEU A 121 5.34 16.27 5.91
N ALA A 122 4.03 16.38 5.81
CA ALA A 122 3.25 17.19 6.74
C ALA A 122 3.30 16.61 8.16
N GLU A 123 3.27 15.29 8.31
CA GLU A 123 3.39 14.63 9.61
C GLU A 123 4.79 14.77 10.22
N ALA A 124 5.82 14.88 9.37
CA ALA A 124 7.21 15.07 9.83
C ALA A 124 7.49 16.50 10.30
N ALA A 125 6.66 17.45 9.90
CA ALA A 125 6.75 18.83 10.36
C ALA A 125 6.05 19.00 11.70
#